data_ff285fd8573db0233d1699b7189dd3ad
#
_entry.id   ff285fd8573db0233d1699b7189dd3ad
#
_cell.length_a   1.000
_cell.length_b   1.000
_cell.length_c   1.000
_cell.angle_alpha   90.00
_cell.angle_beta   90.00
_cell.angle_gamma   90.00
#
_symmetry.space_group_name_H-M   'P 1'
#
loop_
_entity.id
_entity.type
_entity.pdbx_description
1 polymer ?
#
loop_
_entity_poly.entity_id
_entity_poly.type
_entity_poly.pdbx_seq_one_letter_code
_entity_poly.pdbx_strand_id
1 'polypeptide(L)'
;PLNQEGLDATWHLADEKLFARMPRKPIFINSCRGEVVETAALKHAIRTGQVSGAIVDCWENEPNLDLELLELVDLATPHIAGYSRDGKAKGTEMSVQAVSRFLGLGSKNWKAYNVEKPLVPEILIDGTNKSVQQILAEAILATYDIREDDARLRASVGTFEKQRGDYPVRREFPAYTVAGKFSGPKVIDKLKKLGFKI
;
A
#
# COMPACT_ATOMS: atom_id res chain seq x y z
N PRO A 1 -9.73 14.16 1.51
CA PRO A 1 -8.95 15.36 1.78
C PRO A 1 -8.62 15.47 3.26
N LEU A 2 -7.53 16.16 3.60
CA LEU A 2 -7.17 16.48 4.97
C LEU A 2 -7.92 17.75 5.38
N ASN A 3 -8.84 17.63 6.33
CA ASN A 3 -9.63 18.73 6.86
C ASN A 3 -9.28 18.92 8.34
N GLN A 4 -9.04 20.18 8.74
CA GLN A 4 -8.73 20.53 10.13
C GLN A 4 -9.99 20.85 10.95
N GLU A 5 -11.06 21.29 10.29
CA GLU A 5 -12.28 21.78 10.94
C GLU A 5 -13.54 21.18 10.34
N GLY A 6 -14.65 21.29 11.06
CA GLY A 6 -15.98 20.85 10.64
C GLY A 6 -16.29 19.40 10.99
N LEU A 7 -17.47 18.95 10.57
CA LEU A 7 -17.96 17.58 10.84
C LEU A 7 -17.12 16.50 10.16
N ASP A 8 -16.44 16.85 9.08
CA ASP A 8 -15.57 15.95 8.28
C ASP A 8 -14.09 16.16 8.60
N ALA A 9 -13.74 16.69 9.79
CA ALA A 9 -12.37 16.87 10.22
C ALA A 9 -11.64 15.52 10.26
N THR A 10 -10.48 15.48 9.61
CA THR A 10 -9.64 14.27 9.51
C THR A 10 -8.26 14.47 10.13
N TRP A 11 -7.92 15.72 10.50
CA TRP A 11 -6.71 16.01 11.26
C TRP A 11 -6.75 15.31 12.60
N HIS A 12 -5.72 14.52 12.92
CA HIS A 12 -5.62 13.72 14.14
C HIS A 12 -6.89 12.89 14.44
N LEU A 13 -7.54 12.40 13.38
CA LEU A 13 -8.71 11.52 13.52
C LEU A 13 -8.36 10.25 14.33
N ALA A 14 -7.14 9.75 14.14
CA ALA A 14 -6.59 8.66 14.93
C ALA A 14 -5.79 9.23 16.12
N ASP A 15 -6.51 9.60 17.17
CA ASP A 15 -6.04 10.12 18.44
C ASP A 15 -6.05 9.06 19.55
N GLU A 16 -5.65 9.42 20.77
CA GLU A 16 -5.69 8.54 21.94
C GLU A 16 -7.09 7.99 22.20
N LYS A 17 -8.15 8.78 21.98
CA LYS A 17 -9.53 8.33 22.22
C LYS A 17 -9.95 7.25 21.24
N LEU A 18 -9.51 7.34 19.98
CA LEU A 18 -9.76 6.31 18.98
C LEU A 18 -9.05 5.01 19.37
N PHE A 19 -7.76 5.06 19.69
CA PHE A 19 -6.99 3.87 20.05
C PHE A 19 -7.53 3.20 21.34
N ALA A 20 -7.94 3.98 22.33
CA ALA A 20 -8.54 3.45 23.57
C ALA A 20 -9.85 2.67 23.32
N ARG A 21 -10.53 2.90 22.19
CA ARG A 21 -11.77 2.21 21.80
C ARG A 21 -11.54 0.95 20.97
N MET A 22 -10.30 0.48 20.82
CA MET A 22 -9.96 -0.70 20.00
C MET A 22 -9.76 -1.96 20.86
N PRO A 23 -10.83 -2.62 21.34
CA PRO A 23 -10.72 -3.74 22.32
C PRO A 23 -10.10 -5.00 21.73
N ARG A 24 -10.06 -5.12 20.38
CA ARG A 24 -9.54 -6.29 19.66
C ARG A 24 -8.06 -6.18 19.30
N LYS A 25 -7.38 -5.12 19.72
CA LYS A 25 -5.96 -4.88 19.42
C LYS A 25 -5.64 -5.11 17.93
N PRO A 26 -6.20 -4.35 17.00
CA PRO A 26 -6.00 -4.55 15.57
C PRO A 26 -4.56 -4.26 15.16
N ILE A 27 -4.17 -4.70 13.96
CA ILE A 27 -3.04 -4.10 13.24
C ILE A 27 -3.54 -2.76 12.68
N PHE A 28 -2.84 -1.68 13.00
CA PHE A 28 -3.14 -0.34 12.51
C PHE A 28 -2.35 -0.06 11.22
N ILE A 29 -3.02 0.45 10.19
CA ILE A 29 -2.37 0.78 8.91
C ILE A 29 -2.71 2.22 8.52
N ASN A 30 -1.67 3.05 8.29
CA ASN A 30 -1.84 4.37 7.70
C ASN A 30 -1.18 4.46 6.31
N SER A 31 -2.00 4.47 5.27
CA SER A 31 -1.59 4.69 3.88
C SER A 31 -2.38 5.84 3.22
N CYS A 32 -2.85 6.79 4.02
CA CYS A 32 -3.65 7.91 3.51
C CYS A 32 -2.93 9.27 3.61
N ARG A 33 -2.76 9.82 4.80
CA ARG A 33 -1.97 11.04 5.10
C ARG A 33 -1.41 10.94 6.51
N GLY A 34 -0.22 11.49 6.73
CA GLY A 34 0.45 11.47 8.02
C GLY A 34 -0.38 12.12 9.11
N GLU A 35 -0.85 13.31 8.84
CA GLU A 35 -1.60 14.16 9.77
C GLU A 35 -3.00 13.63 10.15
N VAL A 36 -3.45 12.53 9.56
CA VAL A 36 -4.66 11.83 10.02
C VAL A 36 -4.40 11.11 11.34
N VAL A 37 -3.14 10.83 11.63
CA VAL A 37 -2.71 10.10 12.83
C VAL A 37 -1.88 11.01 13.71
N GLU A 38 -2.28 11.16 14.97
CA GLU A 38 -1.45 11.81 15.97
C GLU A 38 -0.28 10.88 16.32
N THR A 39 0.94 11.27 15.94
CA THR A 39 2.16 10.45 16.13
C THR A 39 2.36 10.01 17.58
N ALA A 40 2.13 10.91 18.55
CA ALA A 40 2.25 10.60 19.97
C ALA A 40 1.24 9.54 20.41
N ALA A 41 -0.01 9.65 19.96
CA ALA A 41 -1.06 8.70 20.28
C ALA A 41 -0.77 7.30 19.70
N LEU A 42 -0.26 7.22 18.47
CA LEU A 42 0.12 5.93 17.88
C LEU A 42 1.30 5.28 18.62
N LYS A 43 2.34 6.06 18.98
CA LYS A 43 3.45 5.55 19.81
C LYS A 43 2.96 4.99 21.14
N HIS A 44 2.07 5.71 21.79
CA HIS A 44 1.45 5.25 23.04
C HIS A 44 0.64 3.96 22.84
N ALA A 45 -0.18 3.90 21.80
CA ALA A 45 -1.02 2.74 21.48
C ALA A 45 -0.19 1.46 21.20
N ILE A 46 0.95 1.60 20.50
CA ILE A 46 1.88 0.48 20.27
C ILE A 46 2.50 0.02 21.58
N ARG A 47 3.05 0.94 22.39
CA ARG A 47 3.74 0.61 23.63
C ARG A 47 2.83 -0.02 24.69
N THR A 48 1.59 0.41 24.75
CA THR A 48 0.59 -0.12 25.70
C THR A 48 -0.17 -1.33 25.18
N GLY A 49 0.09 -1.72 23.92
CA GLY A 49 -0.56 -2.86 23.29
C GLY A 49 -2.06 -2.65 23.03
N GLN A 50 -2.49 -1.41 22.79
CA GLN A 50 -3.83 -1.08 22.30
C GLN A 50 -3.98 -1.49 20.84
N VAL A 51 -2.88 -1.48 20.06
CA VAL A 51 -2.77 -2.11 18.75
C VAL A 51 -1.79 -3.27 18.83
N SER A 52 -1.99 -4.32 18.04
CA SER A 52 -1.11 -5.49 17.99
C SER A 52 0.09 -5.31 17.07
N GLY A 53 0.07 -4.26 16.24
CA GLY A 53 1.13 -3.89 15.32
C GLY A 53 0.71 -2.65 14.54
N ALA A 54 1.69 -2.02 13.85
CA ALA A 54 1.46 -0.84 13.02
C ALA A 54 2.25 -0.91 11.72
N ILE A 55 1.61 -0.47 10.63
CA ILE A 55 2.22 -0.30 9.30
C ILE A 55 1.98 1.14 8.88
N VAL A 56 3.05 1.88 8.58
CA VAL A 56 2.96 3.30 8.25
C VAL A 56 3.64 3.58 6.91
N ASP A 57 2.84 4.09 5.98
CA ASP A 57 3.31 4.59 4.68
C ASP A 57 3.34 6.12 4.64
N CYS A 58 2.38 6.77 5.31
CA CYS A 58 2.26 8.22 5.37
C CYS A 58 2.57 8.72 6.78
N TRP A 59 3.49 9.67 6.89
CA TRP A 59 4.07 10.12 8.16
C TRP A 59 3.72 11.57 8.44
N GLU A 60 3.49 11.88 9.69
CA GLU A 60 3.40 13.27 10.12
C GLU A 60 4.75 13.97 9.92
N ASN A 61 4.73 15.22 9.45
CA ASN A 61 5.93 16.03 9.19
C ASN A 61 6.90 15.51 8.10
N GLU A 62 6.42 14.74 7.11
CA GLU A 62 7.24 14.35 5.96
C GLU A 62 8.00 15.55 5.37
N PRO A 63 9.27 15.43 4.98
CA PRO A 63 10.11 14.22 5.01
C PRO A 63 10.85 13.96 6.34
N ASN A 64 10.60 14.75 7.39
CA ASN A 64 11.26 14.68 8.68
C ASN A 64 10.52 13.73 9.62
N LEU A 65 10.76 12.42 9.44
CA LEU A 65 10.06 11.37 10.17
C LEU A 65 10.41 11.38 11.66
N ASP A 66 9.42 11.04 12.51
CA ASP A 66 9.67 10.69 13.91
C ASP A 66 10.41 9.33 13.97
N LEU A 67 11.71 9.38 14.32
CA LEU A 67 12.56 8.18 14.33
C LEU A 67 12.13 7.16 15.38
N GLU A 68 11.55 7.61 16.47
CA GLU A 68 11.03 6.72 17.51
C GLU A 68 9.81 5.95 17.00
N LEU A 69 8.89 6.60 16.28
CA LEU A 69 7.78 5.91 15.63
C LEU A 69 8.29 4.93 14.57
N LEU A 70 9.29 5.33 13.79
CA LEU A 70 9.91 4.45 12.78
C LEU A 70 10.46 3.16 13.39
N GLU A 71 11.05 3.22 14.58
CA GLU A 71 11.53 2.02 15.30
C GLU A 71 10.40 1.15 15.84
N LEU A 72 9.27 1.74 16.20
CA LEU A 72 8.15 1.03 16.83
C LEU A 72 7.25 0.30 15.84
N VAL A 73 7.17 0.74 14.58
CA VAL A 73 6.27 0.13 13.59
C VAL A 73 6.84 -1.15 12.99
N ASP A 74 5.96 -2.09 12.64
CA ASP A 74 6.34 -3.37 12.05
C ASP A 74 6.83 -3.23 10.60
N LEU A 75 6.22 -2.30 9.83
CA LEU A 75 6.62 -1.96 8.47
C LEU A 75 6.48 -0.45 8.24
N ALA A 76 7.50 0.11 7.61
CA ALA A 76 7.63 1.53 7.29
C ALA A 76 7.92 1.71 5.80
N THR A 77 7.16 2.55 5.10
CA THR A 77 7.40 2.84 3.69
C THR A 77 7.38 4.35 3.43
N PRO A 78 8.08 4.84 2.39
CA PRO A 78 8.25 6.26 2.17
C PRO A 78 7.11 6.87 1.34
N HIS A 79 5.86 6.73 1.79
CA HIS A 79 4.66 7.28 1.16
C HIS A 79 4.52 6.85 -0.32
N ILE A 80 4.47 5.54 -0.54
CA ILE A 80 4.50 4.92 -1.87
C ILE A 80 3.29 4.02 -2.16
N ALA A 81 2.26 4.03 -1.33
CA ALA A 81 1.10 3.15 -1.49
C ALA A 81 0.42 3.29 -2.86
N GLY A 82 0.41 4.50 -3.45
CA GLY A 82 -0.13 4.77 -4.78
C GLY A 82 0.89 4.71 -5.93
N TYR A 83 2.10 4.18 -5.75
CA TYR A 83 3.22 4.33 -6.69
C TYR A 83 3.32 3.24 -7.76
N SER A 84 2.37 2.28 -7.84
CA SER A 84 2.34 1.36 -8.97
C SER A 84 2.13 2.10 -10.29
N ARG A 85 2.71 1.56 -11.39
CA ARG A 85 2.49 2.11 -12.73
C ARG A 85 1.01 2.08 -13.12
N ASP A 86 0.31 1.03 -12.70
CA ASP A 86 -1.14 0.89 -12.92
C ASP A 86 -1.93 1.96 -12.17
N GLY A 87 -1.61 2.22 -10.90
CA GLY A 87 -2.25 3.25 -10.09
C GLY A 87 -2.06 4.65 -10.69
N LYS A 88 -0.82 5.00 -11.08
CA LYS A 88 -0.51 6.28 -11.75
C LYS A 88 -1.24 6.42 -13.10
N ALA A 89 -1.22 5.36 -13.92
CA ALA A 89 -1.94 5.33 -15.19
C ALA A 89 -3.46 5.50 -14.98
N LYS A 90 -4.02 4.79 -13.99
CA LYS A 90 -5.45 4.88 -13.66
C LYS A 90 -5.86 6.25 -13.16
N GLY A 91 -5.05 6.89 -12.32
CA GLY A 91 -5.28 8.27 -11.87
C GLY A 91 -5.34 9.25 -13.04
N THR A 92 -4.42 9.13 -14.01
CA THR A 92 -4.42 9.93 -15.25
C THR A 92 -5.66 9.64 -16.09
N GLU A 93 -6.03 8.37 -16.31
CA GLU A 93 -7.24 7.99 -17.03
C GLU A 93 -8.48 8.66 -16.43
N MET A 94 -8.65 8.54 -15.12
CA MET A 94 -9.81 9.10 -14.42
C MET A 94 -9.89 10.62 -14.57
N SER A 95 -8.74 11.32 -14.47
CA SER A 95 -8.67 12.78 -14.64
C SER A 95 -9.03 13.20 -16.07
N VAL A 96 -8.42 12.56 -17.08
CA VAL A 96 -8.72 12.84 -18.49
C VAL A 96 -10.19 12.59 -18.80
N GLN A 97 -10.73 11.47 -18.34
CA GLN A 97 -12.15 11.13 -18.55
C GLN A 97 -13.09 12.10 -17.84
N ALA A 98 -12.77 12.55 -16.62
CA ALA A 98 -13.57 13.51 -15.87
C ALA A 98 -13.62 14.88 -16.59
N VAL A 99 -12.45 15.42 -16.97
CA VAL A 99 -12.34 16.66 -17.73
C VAL A 99 -13.07 16.54 -19.07
N SER A 100 -12.90 15.41 -19.80
CA SER A 100 -13.58 15.18 -21.07
C SER A 100 -15.10 15.13 -20.94
N ARG A 101 -15.61 14.55 -19.86
CA ARG A 101 -17.05 14.56 -19.56
C ARG A 101 -17.54 15.96 -19.26
N PHE A 102 -16.82 16.70 -18.42
CA PHE A 102 -17.20 18.06 -18.01
C PHE A 102 -17.23 19.04 -19.19
N LEU A 103 -16.22 18.98 -20.05
CA LEU A 103 -16.11 19.88 -21.23
C LEU A 103 -16.77 19.34 -22.51
N GLY A 104 -17.42 18.18 -22.48
CA GLY A 104 -18.05 17.58 -23.66
C GLY A 104 -17.08 17.10 -24.74
N LEU A 105 -15.82 16.77 -24.36
CA LEU A 105 -14.79 16.33 -25.32
C LEU A 105 -14.93 14.85 -25.72
N GLY A 106 -14.27 14.47 -26.84
CA GLY A 106 -14.33 13.11 -27.40
C GLY A 106 -13.59 12.02 -26.59
N SER A 107 -12.81 12.38 -25.57
CA SER A 107 -11.93 11.45 -24.83
C SER A 107 -12.55 10.85 -23.58
N LYS A 108 -13.87 10.69 -23.53
CA LYS A 108 -14.60 10.19 -22.34
C LYS A 108 -14.20 8.78 -21.90
N ASN A 109 -13.68 7.97 -22.83
CA ASN A 109 -13.24 6.59 -22.60
C ASN A 109 -11.73 6.41 -22.81
N TRP A 110 -10.96 7.51 -22.73
CA TRP A 110 -9.53 7.46 -22.91
C TRP A 110 -8.89 6.53 -21.86
N LYS A 111 -7.91 5.75 -22.32
CA LYS A 111 -7.11 4.86 -21.46
C LYS A 111 -5.63 5.09 -21.69
N ALA A 112 -4.85 4.94 -20.63
CA ALA A 112 -3.41 4.95 -20.73
C ALA A 112 -2.93 3.76 -21.58
N TYR A 113 -1.90 3.98 -22.38
CA TYR A 113 -1.27 2.97 -23.22
C TYR A 113 0.22 2.90 -22.90
N ASN A 114 0.88 1.82 -23.32
CA ASN A 114 2.30 1.60 -23.10
C ASN A 114 2.72 1.62 -21.61
N VAL A 115 1.86 1.11 -20.72
CA VAL A 115 2.25 0.91 -19.34
C VAL A 115 3.34 -0.16 -19.28
N GLU A 116 4.49 0.21 -18.73
CA GLU A 116 5.68 -0.63 -18.65
C GLU A 116 5.37 -2.00 -18.03
N LYS A 117 5.84 -3.07 -18.67
CA LYS A 117 5.60 -4.44 -18.19
C LYS A 117 6.46 -4.77 -16.98
N PRO A 118 6.05 -5.69 -16.10
CA PRO A 118 6.94 -6.18 -15.05
C PRO A 118 8.13 -6.91 -15.65
N LEU A 119 9.28 -6.87 -14.99
CA LEU A 119 10.50 -7.57 -15.43
C LEU A 119 10.27 -9.09 -15.55
N VAL A 120 9.57 -9.66 -14.60
CA VAL A 120 9.23 -11.10 -14.55
C VAL A 120 7.70 -11.21 -14.45
N PRO A 121 7.00 -11.33 -15.59
CA PRO A 121 5.53 -11.37 -15.63
C PRO A 121 4.94 -12.72 -15.22
N GLU A 122 5.72 -13.80 -15.23
CA GLU A 122 5.31 -15.15 -14.83
C GLU A 122 5.87 -15.49 -13.47
N ILE A 123 5.00 -15.94 -12.58
CA ILE A 123 5.31 -16.39 -11.22
C ILE A 123 5.07 -17.89 -11.16
N LEU A 124 6.15 -18.66 -10.97
CA LEU A 124 6.06 -20.11 -10.84
C LEU A 124 6.05 -20.51 -9.37
N ILE A 125 4.99 -21.17 -8.93
CA ILE A 125 4.84 -21.62 -7.55
C ILE A 125 4.76 -23.14 -7.48
N ASP A 126 5.63 -23.75 -6.69
CA ASP A 126 5.44 -25.11 -6.22
C ASP A 126 4.63 -25.09 -4.90
N GLY A 127 3.36 -25.40 -5.01
CA GLY A 127 2.43 -25.45 -3.88
C GLY A 127 2.41 -26.79 -3.14
N THR A 128 3.33 -27.73 -3.45
CA THR A 128 3.44 -29.01 -2.77
C THR A 128 3.68 -28.77 -1.27
N ASN A 129 2.85 -29.36 -0.44
CA ASN A 129 2.89 -29.21 1.03
C ASN A 129 2.71 -27.76 1.57
N LYS A 130 2.20 -26.84 0.74
CA LYS A 130 1.89 -25.47 1.16
C LYS A 130 0.40 -25.28 1.43
N SER A 131 0.09 -24.54 2.48
CA SER A 131 -1.26 -24.04 2.73
C SER A 131 -1.67 -23.00 1.68
N VAL A 132 -2.97 -22.77 1.55
CA VAL A 132 -3.52 -21.70 0.69
C VAL A 132 -2.88 -20.36 1.00
N GLN A 133 -2.71 -20.05 2.30
CA GLN A 133 -2.12 -18.78 2.74
C GLN A 133 -0.66 -18.62 2.30
N GLN A 134 0.13 -19.69 2.38
CA GLN A 134 1.52 -19.68 1.93
C GLN A 134 1.64 -19.45 0.42
N ILE A 135 0.79 -20.11 -0.38
CA ILE A 135 0.77 -19.92 -1.84
C ILE A 135 0.39 -18.48 -2.20
N LEU A 136 -0.64 -17.92 -1.54
CA LEU A 136 -1.03 -16.54 -1.77
C LEU A 136 0.08 -15.54 -1.37
N ALA A 137 0.70 -15.75 -0.23
CA ALA A 137 1.81 -14.91 0.24
C ALA A 137 2.99 -14.95 -0.74
N GLU A 138 3.36 -16.15 -1.23
CA GLU A 138 4.43 -16.31 -2.21
C GLU A 138 4.10 -15.60 -3.53
N ALA A 139 2.87 -15.72 -4.03
CA ALA A 139 2.43 -15.02 -5.24
C ALA A 139 2.51 -13.50 -5.07
N ILE A 140 2.03 -12.97 -3.94
CA ILE A 140 2.04 -11.55 -3.64
C ILE A 140 3.49 -11.03 -3.53
N LEU A 141 4.32 -11.67 -2.72
CA LEU A 141 5.70 -11.27 -2.50
C LEU A 141 6.57 -11.38 -3.75
N ALA A 142 6.26 -12.32 -4.66
CA ALA A 142 6.95 -12.42 -5.95
C ALA A 142 6.67 -11.23 -6.89
N THR A 143 5.54 -10.53 -6.72
CA THR A 143 5.28 -9.29 -7.47
C THR A 143 5.97 -8.09 -6.84
N TYR A 144 6.04 -8.07 -5.52
CA TYR A 144 6.51 -6.94 -4.74
C TYR A 144 6.73 -7.35 -3.28
N ASP A 145 7.97 -7.24 -2.83
CA ASP A 145 8.32 -7.45 -1.43
C ASP A 145 8.45 -6.12 -0.70
N ILE A 146 7.41 -5.75 0.04
CA ILE A 146 7.36 -4.49 0.82
C ILE A 146 8.49 -4.38 1.85
N ARG A 147 9.07 -5.50 2.29
CA ARG A 147 10.20 -5.51 3.24
C ARG A 147 11.45 -4.85 2.68
N GLU A 148 11.61 -4.85 1.35
CA GLU A 148 12.71 -4.14 0.69
C GLU A 148 12.57 -2.62 0.80
N ASP A 149 11.35 -2.10 0.74
CA ASP A 149 11.08 -0.67 0.94
C ASP A 149 11.28 -0.26 2.40
N ASP A 150 10.80 -1.07 3.33
CA ASP A 150 11.04 -0.88 4.77
C ASP A 150 12.54 -0.83 5.06
N ALA A 151 13.30 -1.81 4.58
CA ALA A 151 14.75 -1.87 4.78
C ALA A 151 15.46 -0.65 4.18
N ARG A 152 15.08 -0.19 2.98
CA ARG A 152 15.67 1.00 2.35
C ARG A 152 15.36 2.26 3.13
N LEU A 153 14.12 2.43 3.60
CA LEU A 153 13.74 3.59 4.40
C LEU A 153 14.53 3.65 5.71
N ARG A 154 14.58 2.55 6.44
CA ARG A 154 15.34 2.47 7.72
C ARG A 154 16.83 2.69 7.52
N ALA A 155 17.42 2.18 6.43
CA ALA A 155 18.83 2.36 6.12
C ALA A 155 19.18 3.83 5.76
N SER A 156 18.25 4.63 5.26
CA SER A 156 18.52 5.98 4.78
C SER A 156 17.29 6.89 4.86
N VAL A 157 16.85 7.22 6.06
CA VAL A 157 15.70 8.11 6.30
C VAL A 157 15.86 9.47 5.62
N GLY A 158 17.07 10.04 5.62
CA GLY A 158 17.39 11.33 4.99
C GLY A 158 17.22 11.34 3.47
N THR A 159 17.00 10.19 2.82
CA THR A 159 16.72 10.09 1.39
C THR A 159 15.24 9.83 1.07
N PHE A 160 14.34 10.08 2.00
CA PHE A 160 12.89 9.85 1.87
C PHE A 160 12.32 10.33 0.54
N GLU A 161 12.51 11.59 0.19
CA GLU A 161 12.02 12.16 -1.07
C GLU A 161 12.68 11.51 -2.30
N LYS A 162 13.98 11.21 -2.23
CA LYS A 162 14.69 10.54 -3.32
C LYS A 162 14.16 9.12 -3.54
N GLN A 163 13.88 8.36 -2.49
CA GLN A 163 13.32 7.02 -2.58
C GLN A 163 11.96 7.01 -3.26
N ARG A 164 11.16 8.07 -3.06
CA ARG A 164 9.88 8.27 -3.75
C ARG A 164 10.07 8.68 -5.21
N GLY A 165 10.98 9.63 -5.46
CA GLY A 165 11.27 10.13 -6.81
C GLY A 165 11.80 9.05 -7.74
N ASP A 166 12.73 8.24 -7.25
CA ASP A 166 13.40 7.16 -8.00
C ASP A 166 12.72 5.79 -7.77
N TYR A 167 11.45 5.76 -7.36
CA TYR A 167 10.76 4.53 -7.02
C TYR A 167 10.74 3.53 -8.17
N PRO A 168 11.11 2.26 -7.94
CA PRO A 168 11.21 1.26 -8.99
C PRO A 168 9.87 0.94 -9.64
N VAL A 169 9.91 0.32 -10.82
CA VAL A 169 8.71 -0.11 -11.53
C VAL A 169 8.00 -1.20 -10.73
N ARG A 170 6.80 -0.88 -10.25
CA ARG A 170 5.90 -1.82 -9.61
C ARG A 170 4.60 -1.89 -10.40
N ARG A 171 4.11 -3.11 -10.59
CA ARG A 171 2.85 -3.38 -11.28
C ARG A 171 1.84 -4.00 -10.33
N GLU A 172 0.57 -3.83 -10.63
CA GLU A 172 -0.54 -4.49 -9.93
C GLU A 172 -0.68 -5.96 -10.35
N PHE A 173 -1.34 -6.78 -9.53
CA PHE A 173 -1.52 -8.22 -9.77
C PHE A 173 -2.04 -8.61 -11.16
N PRO A 174 -2.93 -7.84 -11.83
CA PRO A 174 -3.38 -8.16 -13.19
C PRO A 174 -2.28 -8.14 -14.26
N ALA A 175 -1.09 -7.61 -13.95
CA ALA A 175 0.06 -7.64 -14.84
C ALA A 175 0.79 -8.99 -14.84
N TYR A 176 0.50 -9.88 -13.87
CA TYR A 176 1.20 -11.13 -13.63
C TYR A 176 0.34 -12.35 -13.92
N THR A 177 0.99 -13.42 -14.34
CA THR A 177 0.42 -14.75 -14.48
C THR A 177 1.04 -15.67 -13.44
N VAL A 178 0.21 -16.35 -12.65
CA VAL A 178 0.67 -17.34 -11.66
C VAL A 178 0.45 -18.73 -12.23
N ALA A 179 1.52 -19.50 -12.33
CA ALA A 179 1.50 -20.87 -12.80
C ALA A 179 2.23 -21.80 -11.82
N GLY A 180 2.06 -23.11 -11.96
CA GLY A 180 2.81 -24.08 -11.18
C GLY A 180 1.99 -25.25 -10.67
N LYS A 181 2.54 -25.95 -9.68
CA LYS A 181 1.94 -27.15 -9.06
C LYS A 181 1.13 -26.77 -7.83
N PHE A 182 -0.02 -26.20 -8.02
CA PHE A 182 -0.99 -26.01 -6.92
C PHE A 182 -2.36 -26.50 -7.38
N SER A 183 -2.97 -27.33 -6.57
CA SER A 183 -4.29 -27.90 -6.84
C SER A 183 -5.28 -27.44 -5.79
N GLY A 184 -6.47 -27.14 -6.26
CA GLY A 184 -7.62 -26.84 -5.41
C GLY A 184 -8.34 -25.56 -5.87
N PRO A 185 -9.65 -25.67 -6.06
CA PRO A 185 -10.47 -24.54 -6.53
C PRO A 185 -10.37 -23.32 -5.64
N LYS A 186 -10.12 -23.51 -4.33
CA LYS A 186 -10.00 -22.43 -3.36
C LYS A 186 -8.77 -21.54 -3.57
N VAL A 187 -7.62 -22.10 -3.97
CA VAL A 187 -6.39 -21.33 -4.27
C VAL A 187 -6.60 -20.52 -5.54
N ILE A 188 -7.07 -21.18 -6.61
CA ILE A 188 -7.31 -20.57 -7.91
C ILE A 188 -8.34 -19.43 -7.79
N ASP A 189 -9.45 -19.66 -7.10
CA ASP A 189 -10.47 -18.62 -6.87
C ASP A 189 -9.90 -17.39 -6.15
N LYS A 190 -9.10 -17.61 -5.09
CA LYS A 190 -8.49 -16.51 -4.35
C LYS A 190 -7.45 -15.74 -5.17
N LEU A 191 -6.58 -16.42 -5.92
CA LEU A 191 -5.63 -15.76 -6.81
C LEU A 191 -6.34 -14.93 -7.88
N LYS A 192 -7.40 -15.46 -8.50
CA LYS A 192 -8.23 -14.70 -9.44
C LYS A 192 -8.92 -13.50 -8.80
N LYS A 193 -9.44 -13.65 -7.56
CA LYS A 193 -10.07 -12.54 -6.81
C LYS A 193 -9.06 -11.44 -6.44
N LEU A 194 -7.80 -11.78 -6.25
CA LEU A 194 -6.71 -10.80 -6.10
C LEU A 194 -6.35 -10.11 -7.44
N GLY A 195 -6.78 -10.66 -8.57
CA GLY A 195 -6.54 -10.08 -9.89
C GLY A 195 -5.45 -10.78 -10.71
N PHE A 196 -4.81 -11.83 -10.19
CA PHE A 196 -3.84 -12.59 -10.96
C PHE A 196 -4.47 -13.32 -12.14
N LYS A 197 -3.71 -13.45 -13.23
CA LYS A 197 -3.99 -14.40 -14.30
C LYS A 197 -3.51 -15.79 -13.88
N ILE A 198 -4.25 -16.81 -14.29
CA ILE A 198 -3.95 -18.22 -13.98
C ILE A 198 -3.90 -19.00 -15.29
#